data_3018e1fd6d751a9ede2a1a6977841c56
#
_entry.id   3018e1fd6d751a9ede2a1a6977841c56
#
_cell.length_a   1.000
_cell.length_b   1.000
_cell.length_c   1.000
_cell.angle_alpha   90.00
_cell.angle_beta   90.00
_cell.angle_gamma   90.00
#
_symmetry.space_group_name_H-M   'P 1'
#
loop_
_entity.id
_entity.type
_entity.pdbx_description
1 polymer ?
#
loop_
_entity_poly.entity_id
_entity_poly.type
_entity_poly.pdbx_seq_one_letter_code
_entity_poly.pdbx_strand_id
1 'polypeptide(L)'
;MKKIFTLVSSALLASAAWAGVITLDLNKPMNPTVLEFNEHGVWTQCYNDVDYTWMEFGDASGEFMLSHLIDGEGASWGGYYWDGFCPAIGGDQTDYDQPGAAGTWTTNFGGCMAGGGCVINEDGTVSADAAQPYLVAYYSSWAMEGASNQVMFTDKDGNTTFTPAGVYVCNHPWAYYNCLNGGGGARAFAEGDYFELTAHGVAADGTETTASINLVEYVNGQLNALNDWTFFDLSSLGEVESVYFTLNSTDVGAYGMNTAAYFCMDKFQVMTEDEPVEDPHMQGKWLVVIDMFGNHNWFQLTKGANDDYATTVALEYYTYGLYDPDNVADVPFYFVVDGVQYGAEGAMTPAVIGQAMENPLFESEEYYTVPVGYSYALGIAIINNEYYAYVSQAYPTSVDELNAGKTVAGVRYFNMAGQEMQEANGMTIVVTTYTDGTTSAAKVMK
;
A
#
# COMPACT_ATOMS: atom_id res chain seq x y z
N MET A 1 -27.52 -18.59 13.36
CA MET A 1 -27.03 -17.22 13.12
C MET A 1 -25.50 -17.29 13.05
N LYS A 2 -24.97 -17.34 11.83
CA LYS A 2 -23.50 -17.34 11.60
C LYS A 2 -23.04 -15.89 11.62
N LYS A 3 -22.21 -15.51 12.58
CA LYS A 3 -21.53 -14.23 12.61
C LYS A 3 -20.38 -14.30 11.60
N ILE A 4 -20.55 -13.63 10.47
CA ILE A 4 -19.46 -13.36 9.54
C ILE A 4 -18.69 -12.20 10.15
N PHE A 5 -17.47 -12.47 10.60
CA PHE A 5 -16.49 -11.44 10.92
C PHE A 5 -15.91 -10.97 9.59
N THR A 6 -16.36 -9.82 9.12
CA THR A 6 -15.66 -9.10 8.06
C THR A 6 -14.39 -8.54 8.69
N LEU A 7 -13.27 -9.16 8.37
CA LEU A 7 -11.95 -8.60 8.61
C LEU A 7 -11.85 -7.38 7.69
N VAL A 8 -11.91 -6.19 8.24
CA VAL A 8 -11.37 -5.00 7.59
C VAL A 8 -9.86 -5.21 7.64
N SER A 9 -9.32 -5.80 6.59
CA SER A 9 -7.89 -5.74 6.33
C SER A 9 -7.59 -4.31 5.93
N SER A 10 -7.25 -3.46 6.94
CA SER A 10 -6.35 -2.36 6.67
C SER A 10 -5.08 -3.01 6.11
N ALA A 11 -4.99 -3.10 4.79
CA ALA A 11 -3.74 -3.34 4.12
C ALA A 11 -2.84 -2.18 4.54
N LEU A 12 -1.99 -2.39 5.56
CA LEU A 12 -0.70 -1.75 5.58
C LEU A 12 -0.03 -2.25 4.30
N LEU A 13 -0.22 -1.49 3.23
CA LEU A 13 0.69 -1.51 2.11
C LEU A 13 2.02 -1.06 2.71
N ALA A 14 2.81 -2.02 3.17
CA ALA A 14 4.24 -1.82 3.25
C ALA A 14 4.59 -1.29 1.85
N SER A 15 4.94 -0.01 1.76
CA SER A 15 5.70 0.49 0.64
C SER A 15 6.98 -0.35 0.67
N ALA A 16 6.98 -1.46 -0.06
CA ALA A 16 8.22 -2.08 -0.44
C ALA A 16 8.97 -0.95 -1.13
N ALA A 17 9.98 -0.43 -0.47
CA ALA A 17 10.98 0.40 -1.12
C ALA A 17 11.63 -0.55 -2.13
N TRP A 18 11.11 -0.58 -3.34
CA TRP A 18 11.70 -1.27 -4.46
C TRP A 18 13.01 -0.54 -4.75
N ALA A 19 14.12 -1.03 -4.22
CA ALA A 19 15.42 -0.72 -4.77
C ALA A 19 15.38 -1.23 -6.21
N GLY A 20 15.54 -0.33 -7.18
CA GLY A 20 15.48 -0.69 -8.58
C GLY A 20 14.15 -0.42 -9.28
N VAL A 21 13.47 0.70 -9.00
CA VAL A 21 12.39 1.22 -9.85
C VAL A 21 12.80 2.54 -10.51
N ILE A 22 12.45 2.69 -11.78
CA ILE A 22 12.42 3.98 -12.46
C ILE A 22 11.00 4.53 -12.31
N THR A 23 10.89 5.75 -11.80
CA THR A 23 9.61 6.40 -11.54
C THR A 23 9.40 7.55 -12.52
N LEU A 24 8.21 7.61 -13.14
CA LEU A 24 7.79 8.74 -13.96
C LEU A 24 7.88 10.04 -13.14
N ASP A 25 8.66 10.99 -13.66
CA ASP A 25 8.79 12.33 -13.11
C ASP A 25 8.36 13.37 -14.14
N LEU A 26 7.18 13.94 -13.93
CA LEU A 26 6.60 14.95 -14.83
C LEU A 26 7.37 16.29 -14.82
N ASN A 27 8.33 16.47 -13.90
CA ASN A 27 9.26 17.59 -13.91
C ASN A 27 10.45 17.39 -14.85
N LYS A 28 10.52 16.23 -15.52
CA LYS A 28 11.55 15.90 -16.54
C LYS A 28 10.92 15.69 -17.92
N PRO A 29 10.21 16.68 -18.48
CA PRO A 29 9.63 16.56 -19.80
C PRO A 29 10.70 16.58 -20.89
N MET A 30 10.60 15.69 -21.84
CA MET A 30 11.48 15.57 -23.02
C MET A 30 10.78 16.06 -24.30
N ASN A 31 9.50 15.70 -24.42
CA ASN A 31 8.63 16.15 -25.52
C ASN A 31 7.18 16.27 -25.01
N PRO A 32 6.63 17.48 -24.85
CA PRO A 32 7.29 18.79 -25.02
C PRO A 32 8.40 19.01 -23.97
N THR A 33 9.37 19.84 -24.26
CA THR A 33 10.51 20.09 -23.37
C THR A 33 10.15 20.92 -22.14
N VAL A 34 8.96 21.52 -22.10
CA VAL A 34 8.44 22.32 -20.98
C VAL A 34 6.94 22.10 -20.90
N LEU A 35 6.44 21.90 -19.68
CA LEU A 35 5.02 21.93 -19.40
C LEU A 35 4.60 23.33 -18.98
N GLU A 36 3.71 23.95 -19.76
CA GLU A 36 3.07 25.21 -19.43
C GLU A 36 1.61 25.00 -19.09
N PHE A 37 1.13 25.65 -18.03
CA PHE A 37 -0.23 25.48 -17.56
C PHE A 37 -1.01 26.79 -17.70
N ASN A 38 -2.29 26.69 -18.06
CA ASN A 38 -3.19 27.83 -18.11
C ASN A 38 -3.69 28.23 -16.71
N GLU A 39 -4.54 29.24 -16.62
CA GLU A 39 -5.10 29.75 -15.36
C GLU A 39 -5.97 28.72 -14.60
N HIS A 40 -6.38 27.63 -15.25
CA HIS A 40 -7.14 26.53 -14.68
C HIS A 40 -6.25 25.33 -14.31
N GLY A 41 -4.93 25.48 -14.40
CA GLY A 41 -3.97 24.41 -14.10
C GLY A 41 -3.92 23.28 -15.13
N VAL A 42 -4.43 23.50 -16.34
CA VAL A 42 -4.42 22.52 -17.44
C VAL A 42 -3.28 22.83 -18.39
N TRP A 43 -2.61 21.80 -18.90
CA TRP A 43 -1.56 21.92 -19.92
C TRP A 43 -2.04 22.71 -21.15
N THR A 44 -1.29 23.74 -21.52
CA THR A 44 -1.69 24.68 -22.61
C THR A 44 -1.74 24.04 -23.98
N GLN A 45 -1.06 22.91 -24.18
CA GLN A 45 -1.02 22.18 -25.45
C GLN A 45 -2.10 21.09 -25.55
N CYS A 46 -2.97 20.93 -24.54
CA CYS A 46 -3.96 19.86 -24.51
C CYS A 46 -4.90 19.84 -25.71
N TYR A 47 -5.15 20.99 -26.34
CA TYR A 47 -6.01 21.13 -27.52
C TYR A 47 -5.24 21.62 -28.75
N ASN A 48 -3.94 21.36 -28.83
CA ASN A 48 -3.20 21.70 -30.03
C ASN A 48 -3.53 20.74 -31.17
N ASP A 49 -3.52 21.31 -32.37
CA ASP A 49 -3.95 20.72 -33.62
C ASP A 49 -2.90 19.71 -34.15
N VAL A 50 -2.80 18.56 -33.52
CA VAL A 50 -1.97 17.42 -33.94
C VAL A 50 -2.78 16.14 -33.77
N ASP A 51 -2.70 15.24 -34.75
CA ASP A 51 -3.50 14.02 -34.79
C ASP A 51 -3.29 13.17 -33.53
N TYR A 52 -2.17 12.49 -33.43
CA TYR A 52 -1.81 11.67 -32.27
C TYR A 52 -0.45 12.09 -31.76
N THR A 53 -0.35 12.46 -30.50
CA THR A 53 0.89 12.91 -29.89
C THR A 53 1.28 12.02 -28.72
N TRP A 54 2.52 11.65 -28.66
CA TRP A 54 3.16 11.04 -27.51
C TRP A 54 3.87 12.12 -26.72
N MET A 55 3.55 12.19 -25.44
CA MET A 55 4.36 12.96 -24.48
C MET A 55 5.47 12.08 -23.95
N GLU A 56 6.67 12.63 -23.85
CA GLU A 56 7.87 11.92 -23.45
C GLU A 56 8.44 12.55 -22.17
N PHE A 57 8.77 11.70 -21.19
CA PHE A 57 9.31 12.11 -19.89
C PHE A 57 10.43 11.16 -19.48
N GLY A 58 11.51 11.69 -18.94
CA GLY A 58 12.59 10.84 -18.45
C GLY A 58 13.96 11.50 -18.46
N ASP A 59 14.97 10.64 -18.44
CA ASP A 59 16.38 11.03 -18.51
C ASP A 59 17.21 9.85 -19.06
N ALA A 60 18.53 9.88 -18.83
CA ALA A 60 19.44 8.82 -19.30
C ALA A 60 19.16 7.43 -18.66
N SER A 61 18.30 7.32 -17.65
CA SER A 61 17.95 6.03 -17.03
C SER A 61 16.79 5.33 -17.73
N GLY A 62 15.91 6.10 -18.38
CA GLY A 62 14.78 5.58 -19.15
C GLY A 62 13.79 6.67 -19.53
N GLU A 63 12.94 6.35 -20.49
CA GLU A 63 11.98 7.26 -21.09
C GLU A 63 10.58 6.67 -21.05
N PHE A 64 9.64 7.43 -20.47
CA PHE A 64 8.21 7.15 -20.49
C PHE A 64 7.54 7.86 -21.65
N MET A 65 6.72 7.14 -22.39
CA MET A 65 5.87 7.67 -23.45
C MET A 65 4.42 7.53 -23.03
N LEU A 66 3.70 8.65 -23.03
CA LEU A 66 2.30 8.74 -22.61
C LEU A 66 1.45 9.20 -23.77
N SER A 67 0.38 8.48 -24.08
CA SER A 67 -0.49 8.82 -25.20
C SER A 67 -1.32 10.07 -24.90
N HIS A 68 -1.43 10.94 -25.92
CA HIS A 68 -2.32 12.10 -25.90
C HIS A 68 -2.88 12.29 -27.30
N LEU A 69 -4.13 11.90 -27.50
CA LEU A 69 -4.83 12.07 -28.77
C LEU A 69 -5.57 13.39 -28.79
N ILE A 70 -5.43 14.13 -29.89
CA ILE A 70 -6.25 15.29 -30.20
C ILE A 70 -6.93 15.05 -31.53
N ASP A 71 -8.25 15.17 -31.56
CA ASP A 71 -9.00 15.26 -32.80
C ASP A 71 -9.34 16.73 -33.10
N GLY A 72 -8.46 17.40 -33.84
CA GLY A 72 -8.58 18.79 -34.23
C GLY A 72 -9.61 19.05 -35.35
N GLU A 73 -9.87 18.06 -36.22
CA GLU A 73 -10.79 18.26 -37.35
C GLU A 73 -12.20 17.83 -37.06
N GLY A 74 -12.41 17.14 -35.97
CA GLY A 74 -13.55 16.34 -36.16
C GLY A 74 -14.58 16.30 -35.28
N ALA A 75 -14.59 17.03 -34.39
CA ALA A 75 -15.82 17.01 -33.71
C ALA A 75 -16.87 17.58 -34.66
N SER A 76 -17.52 16.71 -35.42
CA SER A 76 -18.78 16.96 -36.09
C SER A 76 -19.82 17.60 -35.15
N TRP A 77 -19.45 17.76 -33.90
CA TRP A 77 -20.13 18.42 -32.79
C TRP A 77 -19.68 19.86 -32.54
N GLY A 78 -18.64 20.35 -33.23
CA GLY A 78 -18.16 21.74 -33.13
C GLY A 78 -17.28 22.05 -31.92
N GLY A 79 -16.60 21.04 -31.32
CA GLY A 79 -15.67 21.22 -30.21
C GLY A 79 -14.36 20.44 -30.43
N TYR A 80 -13.30 20.83 -29.73
CA TYR A 80 -12.07 20.04 -29.67
C TYR A 80 -12.30 18.81 -28.77
N TYR A 81 -11.72 17.69 -29.18
CA TYR A 81 -11.75 16.42 -28.45
C TYR A 81 -10.33 15.99 -28.14
N TRP A 82 -10.11 15.46 -26.96
CA TRP A 82 -8.86 14.81 -26.59
C TRP A 82 -9.16 13.54 -25.79
N ASP A 83 -8.27 12.58 -25.83
CA ASP A 83 -8.22 11.46 -24.91
C ASP A 83 -6.77 11.09 -24.57
N GLY A 84 -6.59 10.13 -23.68
CA GLY A 84 -5.28 9.80 -23.15
C GLY A 84 -4.95 10.58 -21.88
N PHE A 85 -3.74 11.09 -21.78
CA PHE A 85 -3.25 11.81 -20.61
C PHE A 85 -3.08 13.30 -20.91
N CYS A 86 -3.49 14.13 -19.97
CA CYS A 86 -3.24 15.57 -20.00
C CYS A 86 -2.56 15.99 -18.69
N PRO A 87 -1.33 16.55 -18.73
CA PRO A 87 -0.69 17.13 -17.55
C PRO A 87 -1.54 18.25 -16.95
N ALA A 88 -1.64 18.26 -15.63
CA ALA A 88 -2.33 19.27 -14.86
C ALA A 88 -1.56 19.63 -13.57
N ILE A 89 -1.94 20.73 -12.94
CA ILE A 89 -1.35 21.26 -11.71
C ILE A 89 -2.41 21.94 -10.85
N GLY A 90 -2.16 22.16 -9.57
CA GLY A 90 -3.00 22.96 -8.68
C GLY A 90 -4.03 22.16 -7.89
N GLY A 91 -4.43 20.98 -8.37
CA GLY A 91 -5.28 20.05 -7.60
C GLY A 91 -6.65 20.62 -7.23
N ASP A 92 -7.35 21.28 -8.19
CA ASP A 92 -8.69 21.80 -7.97
C ASP A 92 -9.67 20.67 -7.59
N GLN A 93 -10.43 20.86 -6.50
CA GLN A 93 -11.39 19.89 -5.97
C GLN A 93 -12.85 20.38 -6.11
N THR A 94 -13.09 21.44 -6.89
CA THR A 94 -14.40 22.08 -7.01
C THR A 94 -15.42 21.16 -7.68
N ASP A 95 -16.63 21.09 -7.11
CA ASP A 95 -17.80 20.50 -7.75
C ASP A 95 -18.46 21.56 -8.67
N TYR A 96 -18.23 21.44 -9.97
CA TYR A 96 -18.74 22.40 -10.95
C TYR A 96 -20.22 22.21 -11.28
N ASP A 97 -20.89 21.18 -10.81
CA ASP A 97 -22.33 21.01 -10.91
C ASP A 97 -23.08 21.75 -9.79
N GLN A 98 -22.37 22.30 -8.79
CA GLN A 98 -23.00 23.08 -7.73
C GLN A 98 -23.44 24.46 -8.20
N PRO A 99 -24.64 24.94 -7.78
CA PRO A 99 -25.11 26.26 -8.10
C PRO A 99 -24.12 27.35 -7.64
N GLY A 100 -23.67 28.19 -8.58
CA GLY A 100 -22.74 29.29 -8.30
C GLY A 100 -21.25 28.93 -8.38
N ALA A 101 -20.89 27.74 -8.79
CA ALA A 101 -19.51 27.39 -9.11
C ALA A 101 -18.97 28.31 -10.23
N ALA A 102 -17.76 28.81 -10.02
CA ALA A 102 -17.10 29.70 -11.00
C ALA A 102 -16.29 28.86 -11.99
N GLY A 103 -16.93 28.36 -13.04
CA GLY A 103 -16.32 27.52 -14.07
C GLY A 103 -17.24 26.40 -14.54
N THR A 104 -16.70 25.54 -15.35
CA THR A 104 -17.38 24.33 -15.88
C THR A 104 -16.38 23.17 -15.96
N TRP A 105 -16.87 21.94 -15.96
CA TRP A 105 -16.04 20.76 -16.16
C TRP A 105 -15.21 20.81 -17.44
N THR A 106 -15.72 21.43 -18.51
CA THR A 106 -15.02 21.52 -19.80
C THR A 106 -13.86 22.51 -19.81
N THR A 107 -13.83 23.48 -18.89
CA THR A 107 -12.72 24.42 -18.75
C THR A 107 -11.78 24.09 -17.60
N ASN A 108 -12.28 23.36 -16.59
CA ASN A 108 -11.60 23.08 -15.33
C ASN A 108 -11.37 21.57 -15.14
N PHE A 109 -11.14 20.83 -16.22
CA PHE A 109 -10.92 19.38 -16.15
C PHE A 109 -9.54 18.98 -15.59
N GLY A 110 -8.73 19.94 -15.19
CA GLY A 110 -7.44 19.70 -14.53
C GLY A 110 -7.52 19.35 -13.05
N GLY A 111 -8.71 19.07 -12.49
CA GLY A 111 -8.88 18.81 -11.07
C GLY A 111 -8.33 17.47 -10.60
N CYS A 112 -8.02 17.37 -9.27
CA CYS A 112 -7.61 16.15 -8.60
C CYS A 112 -8.07 16.15 -7.15
N MET A 113 -8.75 15.09 -6.71
CA MET A 113 -9.27 15.00 -5.34
C MET A 113 -8.18 14.95 -4.28
N ALA A 114 -6.95 14.54 -4.62
CA ALA A 114 -5.82 14.60 -3.70
C ALA A 114 -5.30 16.03 -3.44
N GLY A 115 -5.63 17.00 -4.31
CA GLY A 115 -5.24 18.41 -4.13
C GLY A 115 -3.88 18.78 -4.72
N GLY A 116 -3.35 18.02 -5.67
CA GLY A 116 -2.06 18.27 -6.34
C GLY A 116 -1.34 17.01 -6.75
N GLY A 117 -0.12 17.12 -7.28
CA GLY A 117 0.71 16.00 -7.68
C GLY A 117 1.19 15.14 -6.50
N CYS A 118 1.48 13.89 -6.78
CA CYS A 118 1.91 12.90 -5.80
C CYS A 118 3.35 13.18 -5.32
N VAL A 119 3.54 13.23 -4.01
CA VAL A 119 4.85 13.33 -3.36
C VAL A 119 5.06 12.10 -2.50
N ILE A 120 6.11 11.33 -2.82
CA ILE A 120 6.56 10.21 -1.99
C ILE A 120 7.65 10.76 -1.06
N ASN A 121 7.38 10.76 0.23
CA ASN A 121 8.28 11.27 1.25
C ASN A 121 9.39 10.24 1.58
N GLU A 122 10.49 10.70 2.19
CA GLU A 122 11.62 9.84 2.58
C GLU A 122 11.21 8.72 3.57
N ASP A 123 10.16 8.92 4.36
CA ASP A 123 9.62 7.92 5.28
C ASP A 123 8.62 6.94 4.63
N GLY A 124 8.46 7.02 3.31
CA GLY A 124 7.53 6.20 2.53
C GLY A 124 6.07 6.65 2.60
N THR A 125 5.75 7.70 3.35
CA THR A 125 4.39 8.27 3.33
C THR A 125 4.14 9.03 2.03
N VAL A 126 2.88 9.14 1.65
CA VAL A 126 2.45 9.81 0.43
C VAL A 126 1.61 11.03 0.79
N SER A 127 1.85 12.12 0.09
CA SER A 127 1.11 13.37 0.22
C SER A 127 0.83 13.97 -1.16
N ALA A 128 0.07 15.07 -1.21
CA ALA A 128 -0.16 15.85 -2.41
C ALA A 128 0.47 17.24 -2.26
N ASP A 129 1.00 17.76 -3.37
CA ASP A 129 1.51 19.12 -3.45
C ASP A 129 0.91 19.81 -4.68
N ALA A 130 0.20 20.91 -4.45
CA ALA A 130 -0.44 21.71 -5.51
C ALA A 130 0.58 22.30 -6.50
N ALA A 131 1.87 22.42 -6.13
CA ALA A 131 2.92 22.88 -7.01
C ALA A 131 3.53 21.80 -7.89
N GLN A 132 3.19 20.52 -7.64
CA GLN A 132 3.67 19.40 -8.45
C GLN A 132 2.64 19.02 -9.53
N PRO A 133 3.10 18.74 -10.77
CA PRO A 133 2.23 18.27 -11.82
C PRO A 133 1.80 16.82 -11.57
N TYR A 134 0.65 16.48 -12.14
CA TYR A 134 0.08 15.13 -12.22
C TYR A 134 -0.61 14.96 -13.57
N LEU A 135 -1.11 13.78 -13.85
CA LEU A 135 -1.85 13.47 -15.07
C LEU A 135 -3.33 13.34 -14.78
N VAL A 136 -4.13 14.04 -15.53
CA VAL A 136 -5.55 13.73 -15.72
C VAL A 136 -5.65 12.79 -16.91
N ALA A 137 -6.30 11.67 -16.75
CA ALA A 137 -6.59 10.71 -17.80
C ALA A 137 -8.07 10.78 -18.17
N TYR A 138 -8.33 10.87 -19.46
CA TYR A 138 -9.66 10.73 -20.02
C TYR A 138 -9.73 9.45 -20.83
N TYR A 139 -10.61 8.55 -20.43
CA TYR A 139 -10.86 7.29 -21.14
C TYR A 139 -11.96 7.46 -22.19
N SER A 140 -11.63 7.23 -23.44
CA SER A 140 -12.60 7.19 -24.53
C SER A 140 -12.84 5.75 -24.98
N SER A 141 -14.06 5.28 -24.84
CA SER A 141 -14.50 4.02 -25.46
C SER A 141 -14.63 4.10 -26.99
N TRP A 142 -14.41 5.27 -27.57
CA TRP A 142 -14.52 5.58 -28.99
C TRP A 142 -13.15 5.85 -29.64
N ALA A 143 -12.06 5.64 -28.90
CA ALA A 143 -10.72 5.80 -29.46
C ALA A 143 -10.57 5.01 -30.76
N MET A 144 -10.15 5.71 -31.84
CA MET A 144 -10.25 5.18 -33.20
C MET A 144 -9.16 4.17 -33.54
N GLU A 145 -7.98 4.25 -32.94
CA GLU A 145 -6.86 3.31 -33.15
C GLU A 145 -6.07 3.12 -31.86
N GLY A 146 -5.98 1.86 -31.43
CA GLY A 146 -5.26 1.49 -30.23
C GLY A 146 -6.00 1.85 -28.94
N ALA A 147 -5.31 1.70 -27.84
CA ALA A 147 -5.85 2.00 -26.52
C ALA A 147 -5.64 3.47 -26.18
N SER A 148 -6.69 4.15 -25.73
CA SER A 148 -6.59 5.40 -24.99
C SER A 148 -5.79 5.18 -23.70
N ASN A 149 -5.17 6.23 -23.17
CA ASN A 149 -4.43 6.18 -21.89
C ASN A 149 -3.30 5.16 -21.86
N GLN A 150 -2.49 5.10 -22.91
CA GLN A 150 -1.40 4.15 -23.03
C GLN A 150 -0.09 4.71 -22.47
N VAL A 151 0.61 3.88 -21.71
CA VAL A 151 1.96 4.11 -21.19
C VAL A 151 2.90 3.10 -21.83
N MET A 152 4.01 3.57 -22.40
CA MET A 152 5.15 2.77 -22.84
C MET A 152 6.40 3.25 -22.13
N PHE A 153 7.41 2.41 -22.07
CA PHE A 153 8.70 2.72 -21.47
C PHE A 153 9.83 2.15 -22.32
N THR A 154 10.91 2.92 -22.43
CA THR A 154 12.15 2.47 -23.05
C THR A 154 13.27 2.66 -22.03
N ASP A 155 14.02 1.60 -21.76
CA ASP A 155 15.14 1.68 -20.81
C ASP A 155 16.39 2.34 -21.46
N LYS A 156 17.44 2.56 -20.64
CA LYS A 156 18.72 3.14 -21.06
C LYS A 156 19.45 2.35 -22.16
N ASP A 157 19.12 1.07 -22.33
CA ASP A 157 19.73 0.16 -23.31
C ASP A 157 18.88 0.02 -24.59
N GLY A 158 17.73 0.68 -24.63
CA GLY A 158 16.80 0.71 -25.76
C GLY A 158 15.81 -0.45 -25.78
N ASN A 159 15.65 -1.20 -24.66
CA ASN A 159 14.61 -2.21 -24.56
C ASN A 159 13.27 -1.55 -24.35
N THR A 160 12.25 -2.04 -25.04
CA THR A 160 10.87 -1.53 -24.99
C THR A 160 9.92 -2.43 -24.20
N THR A 161 10.39 -3.59 -23.74
CA THR A 161 9.67 -4.43 -22.78
C THR A 161 10.06 -4.03 -21.37
N PHE A 162 9.08 -4.02 -20.46
CA PHE A 162 9.29 -3.63 -19.07
C PHE A 162 8.31 -4.35 -18.15
N THR A 163 8.65 -4.44 -16.87
CA THR A 163 7.75 -4.93 -15.83
C THR A 163 7.23 -3.75 -15.01
N PRO A 164 5.94 -3.38 -15.09
CA PRO A 164 5.40 -2.30 -14.27
C PRO A 164 5.34 -2.73 -12.81
N ALA A 165 5.85 -1.89 -11.91
CA ALA A 165 5.72 -2.09 -10.47
C ALA A 165 4.37 -1.60 -9.96
N GLY A 166 3.95 -0.41 -10.40
CA GLY A 166 2.68 0.19 -10.00
C GLY A 166 2.56 1.66 -10.39
N VAL A 167 1.50 2.28 -9.93
CA VAL A 167 1.19 3.68 -10.20
C VAL A 167 0.36 4.26 -9.06
N TYR A 168 0.51 5.54 -8.76
CA TYR A 168 -0.40 6.21 -7.83
C TYR A 168 -1.60 6.74 -8.59
N VAL A 169 -2.79 6.45 -8.07
CA VAL A 169 -4.07 6.84 -8.65
C VAL A 169 -4.95 7.58 -7.64
N CYS A 170 -5.81 8.45 -8.15
CA CYS A 170 -6.74 9.23 -7.36
C CYS A 170 -7.98 9.55 -8.19
N ASN A 171 -9.12 9.84 -7.54
CA ASN A 171 -10.30 10.29 -8.22
C ASN A 171 -10.11 11.67 -8.85
N HIS A 172 -10.63 11.81 -10.08
CA HIS A 172 -10.93 13.12 -10.66
C HIS A 172 -12.21 13.68 -10.04
N PRO A 173 -12.30 14.99 -9.70
CA PRO A 173 -13.47 15.56 -9.05
C PRO A 173 -14.78 15.32 -9.79
N TRP A 174 -14.80 15.44 -11.12
CA TRP A 174 -16.01 15.19 -11.90
C TRP A 174 -16.54 13.76 -11.70
N ALA A 175 -15.70 12.75 -11.82
CA ALA A 175 -16.09 11.37 -11.61
C ALA A 175 -16.55 11.14 -10.16
N TYR A 176 -15.80 11.65 -9.18
CA TYR A 176 -16.15 11.55 -7.76
C TYR A 176 -17.51 12.15 -7.45
N TYR A 177 -17.77 13.39 -7.90
CA TYR A 177 -19.04 14.06 -7.62
C TYR A 177 -20.21 13.43 -8.38
N ASN A 178 -19.99 12.87 -9.57
CA ASN A 178 -21.00 12.05 -10.25
C ASN A 178 -21.40 10.84 -9.37
N CYS A 179 -20.44 10.14 -8.79
CA CYS A 179 -20.72 9.01 -7.88
C CYS A 179 -21.41 9.47 -6.58
N LEU A 180 -21.00 10.59 -6.02
CA LEU A 180 -21.53 11.12 -4.76
C LEU A 180 -22.92 11.72 -4.91
N ASN A 181 -23.11 12.60 -5.90
CA ASN A 181 -24.28 13.48 -6.02
C ASN A 181 -25.14 13.17 -7.26
N GLY A 182 -24.58 12.47 -8.26
CA GLY A 182 -25.12 12.45 -9.60
C GLY A 182 -24.83 13.77 -10.34
N GLY A 183 -25.41 13.96 -11.51
CA GLY A 183 -25.24 15.16 -12.32
C GLY A 183 -24.79 14.86 -13.75
N GLY A 184 -25.04 15.76 -14.71
CA GLY A 184 -24.64 15.58 -16.12
C GLY A 184 -25.22 14.33 -16.83
N GLY A 185 -26.19 13.64 -16.24
CA GLY A 185 -26.76 12.38 -16.73
C GLY A 185 -26.37 11.18 -15.85
N ALA A 186 -25.38 11.30 -14.97
CA ALA A 186 -25.04 10.31 -13.97
C ALA A 186 -26.02 10.32 -12.79
N ARG A 187 -26.20 9.19 -12.14
CA ARG A 187 -26.93 9.06 -10.88
C ARG A 187 -25.97 8.94 -9.71
N ALA A 188 -26.38 9.38 -8.53
CA ALA A 188 -25.66 9.07 -7.31
C ALA A 188 -25.59 7.55 -7.07
N PHE A 189 -24.49 7.09 -6.53
CA PHE A 189 -24.27 5.68 -6.20
C PHE A 189 -25.11 5.22 -5.02
N ALA A 190 -25.49 3.95 -5.04
CA ALA A 190 -26.22 3.24 -4.02
C ALA A 190 -25.51 1.92 -3.69
N GLU A 191 -26.02 1.18 -2.71
CA GLU A 191 -25.44 -0.08 -2.27
C GLU A 191 -25.15 -1.05 -3.42
N GLY A 192 -23.87 -1.45 -3.53
CA GLY A 192 -23.35 -2.35 -4.56
C GLY A 192 -22.85 -1.65 -5.84
N ASP A 193 -22.91 -0.31 -5.90
CA ASP A 193 -22.34 0.44 -7.02
C ASP A 193 -20.82 0.59 -6.88
N TYR A 194 -20.15 0.61 -8.05
CA TYR A 194 -18.71 0.85 -8.13
C TYR A 194 -18.32 1.63 -9.40
N PHE A 195 -17.17 2.26 -9.31
CA PHE A 195 -16.41 2.87 -10.42
C PHE A 195 -15.00 2.31 -10.37
N GLU A 196 -14.65 1.51 -11.37
CA GLU A 196 -13.44 0.70 -11.43
C GLU A 196 -12.47 1.20 -12.50
N LEU A 197 -11.19 1.23 -12.14
CA LEU A 197 -10.07 1.40 -13.05
C LEU A 197 -9.43 0.04 -13.28
N THR A 198 -9.28 -0.34 -14.55
CA THR A 198 -8.55 -1.56 -14.95
C THR A 198 -7.32 -1.18 -15.76
N ALA A 199 -6.17 -1.65 -15.33
CA ALA A 199 -4.92 -1.62 -16.08
C ALA A 199 -4.80 -2.89 -16.92
N HIS A 200 -4.41 -2.75 -18.17
CA HIS A 200 -4.19 -3.82 -19.14
C HIS A 200 -2.74 -3.80 -19.56
N GLY A 201 -2.00 -4.85 -19.26
CA GLY A 201 -0.64 -5.06 -19.71
C GLY A 201 -0.61 -5.86 -21.01
N VAL A 202 0.01 -5.34 -22.04
CA VAL A 202 0.12 -5.99 -23.34
C VAL A 202 1.56 -6.48 -23.53
N ALA A 203 1.75 -7.80 -23.57
CA ALA A 203 3.04 -8.42 -23.81
C ALA A 203 3.44 -8.37 -25.31
N ALA A 204 4.73 -8.61 -25.62
CA ALA A 204 5.27 -8.58 -26.97
C ALA A 204 4.59 -9.56 -27.96
N ASP A 205 3.98 -10.63 -27.45
CA ASP A 205 3.23 -11.58 -28.28
C ASP A 205 1.75 -11.20 -28.43
N GLY A 206 1.33 -10.06 -27.88
CA GLY A 206 -0.04 -9.58 -27.87
C GLY A 206 -0.92 -10.22 -26.79
N THR A 207 -0.35 -11.02 -25.89
CA THR A 207 -1.08 -11.53 -24.71
C THR A 207 -1.39 -10.36 -23.78
N GLU A 208 -2.62 -10.34 -23.26
CA GLU A 208 -3.10 -9.30 -22.35
C GLU A 208 -3.34 -9.85 -20.95
N THR A 209 -2.85 -9.14 -19.94
CA THR A 209 -3.08 -9.38 -18.52
C THR A 209 -3.72 -8.15 -17.88
N THR A 210 -4.50 -8.32 -16.82
CA THR A 210 -5.22 -7.20 -16.20
C THR A 210 -5.06 -7.16 -14.69
N ALA A 211 -5.11 -5.93 -14.15
CA ALA A 211 -5.25 -5.65 -12.73
C ALA A 211 -6.31 -4.57 -12.55
N SER A 212 -7.12 -4.61 -11.49
CA SER A 212 -8.20 -3.64 -11.26
C SER A 212 -8.21 -3.08 -9.85
N ILE A 213 -8.68 -1.84 -9.71
CA ILE A 213 -8.91 -1.18 -8.43
C ILE A 213 -10.21 -0.36 -8.49
N ASN A 214 -11.03 -0.40 -7.43
CA ASN A 214 -12.19 0.48 -7.32
C ASN A 214 -11.74 1.89 -6.92
N LEU A 215 -11.95 2.87 -7.80
CA LEU A 215 -11.76 4.29 -7.49
C LEU A 215 -12.85 4.80 -6.55
N VAL A 216 -14.09 4.29 -6.73
CA VAL A 216 -15.23 4.56 -5.86
C VAL A 216 -16.07 3.30 -5.73
N GLU A 217 -16.53 3.01 -4.53
CA GLU A 217 -17.51 1.96 -4.27
C GLU A 217 -18.51 2.39 -3.19
N TYR A 218 -19.75 1.91 -3.28
CA TYR A 218 -20.77 2.15 -2.27
C TYR A 218 -21.09 0.84 -1.55
N VAL A 219 -20.63 0.69 -0.32
CA VAL A 219 -20.72 -0.54 0.47
C VAL A 219 -21.11 -0.23 1.90
N ASN A 220 -22.03 -1.01 2.47
CA ASN A 220 -22.51 -0.85 3.85
C ASN A 220 -23.08 0.54 4.16
N GLY A 221 -23.75 1.15 3.19
CA GLY A 221 -24.37 2.48 3.33
C GLY A 221 -23.36 3.62 3.30
N GLN A 222 -22.14 3.39 2.84
CA GLN A 222 -21.08 4.40 2.75
C GLN A 222 -20.44 4.41 1.36
N LEU A 223 -20.12 5.62 0.89
CA LEU A 223 -19.30 5.83 -0.29
C LEU A 223 -17.83 5.82 0.13
N ASN A 224 -17.09 4.82 -0.32
CA ASN A 224 -15.63 4.76 -0.19
C ASN A 224 -15.03 5.25 -1.50
N ALA A 225 -14.10 6.18 -1.43
CA ALA A 225 -13.50 6.80 -2.61
C ALA A 225 -11.99 7.03 -2.39
N LEU A 226 -11.20 6.78 -3.43
CA LEU A 226 -9.77 7.06 -3.43
C LEU A 226 -9.54 8.55 -3.73
N ASN A 227 -9.70 9.40 -2.71
CA ASN A 227 -9.54 10.84 -2.81
C ASN A 227 -8.14 11.33 -2.38
N ASP A 228 -7.31 10.42 -1.88
CA ASP A 228 -5.87 10.60 -1.66
C ASP A 228 -5.10 9.71 -2.64
N TRP A 229 -3.82 10.06 -2.91
CA TRP A 229 -2.96 9.25 -3.76
C TRP A 229 -2.81 7.83 -3.20
N THR A 230 -3.30 6.85 -3.93
CA THR A 230 -3.31 5.45 -3.55
C THR A 230 -2.47 4.65 -4.53
N PHE A 231 -1.56 3.83 -4.03
CA PHE A 231 -0.74 2.95 -4.87
C PHE A 231 -1.59 1.82 -5.45
N PHE A 232 -1.56 1.69 -6.77
CA PHE A 232 -2.15 0.60 -7.50
C PHE A 232 -1.03 -0.32 -8.00
N ASP A 233 -0.92 -1.49 -7.40
CA ASP A 233 0.08 -2.52 -7.74
C ASP A 233 -0.21 -3.10 -9.12
N LEU A 234 0.78 -3.01 -10.03
CA LEU A 234 0.71 -3.52 -11.39
C LEU A 234 1.67 -4.69 -11.63
N SER A 235 2.37 -5.18 -10.62
CA SER A 235 3.38 -6.24 -10.74
C SER A 235 2.82 -7.55 -11.34
N SER A 236 1.52 -7.81 -11.11
CA SER A 236 0.83 -8.98 -11.67
C SER A 236 0.64 -8.95 -13.18
N LEU A 237 0.87 -7.81 -13.84
CA LEU A 237 0.81 -7.71 -15.30
C LEU A 237 1.97 -8.44 -15.98
N GLY A 238 3.11 -8.64 -15.26
CA GLY A 238 4.31 -9.27 -15.80
C GLY A 238 5.07 -8.37 -16.77
N GLU A 239 5.91 -8.96 -17.62
CA GLU A 239 6.65 -8.24 -18.67
C GLU A 239 5.73 -7.85 -19.82
N VAL A 240 5.71 -6.56 -20.17
CA VAL A 240 4.82 -5.96 -21.17
C VAL A 240 5.56 -4.99 -22.09
N GLU A 241 5.01 -4.70 -23.26
CA GLU A 241 5.44 -3.59 -24.15
C GLU A 241 4.66 -2.30 -23.87
N SER A 242 3.44 -2.43 -23.32
CA SER A 242 2.63 -1.27 -22.95
C SER A 242 1.64 -1.61 -21.85
N VAL A 243 1.23 -0.55 -21.13
CA VAL A 243 0.08 -0.59 -20.20
C VAL A 243 -0.93 0.44 -20.65
N TYR A 244 -2.20 0.06 -20.75
CA TYR A 244 -3.27 1.01 -20.97
C TYR A 244 -4.37 0.86 -19.92
N PHE A 245 -5.23 1.87 -19.80
CA PHE A 245 -6.23 1.90 -18.75
C PHE A 245 -7.64 2.05 -19.31
N THR A 246 -8.59 1.33 -18.71
CA THR A 246 -10.02 1.45 -19.00
C THR A 246 -10.81 1.75 -17.72
N LEU A 247 -11.95 2.38 -17.88
CA LEU A 247 -12.87 2.69 -16.79
C LEU A 247 -14.20 1.97 -16.99
N ASN A 248 -14.77 1.48 -15.89
CA ASN A 248 -16.08 0.86 -15.85
C ASN A 248 -16.89 1.36 -14.64
N SER A 249 -18.18 1.53 -14.81
CA SER A 249 -19.10 1.94 -13.75
C SER A 249 -20.38 1.16 -13.81
N THR A 250 -21.01 0.92 -12.68
CA THR A 250 -22.37 0.37 -12.60
C THR A 250 -23.44 1.34 -13.05
N ASP A 251 -23.13 2.64 -13.11
CA ASP A 251 -24.01 3.65 -13.69
C ASP A 251 -23.84 3.73 -15.21
N VAL A 252 -24.68 2.95 -15.90
CA VAL A 252 -24.68 2.83 -17.36
C VAL A 252 -26.02 3.23 -17.97
N GLY A 253 -25.95 3.86 -19.14
CA GLY A 253 -27.11 4.29 -19.91
C GLY A 253 -27.13 3.69 -21.32
N ALA A 254 -27.96 4.27 -22.18
CA ALA A 254 -28.09 3.83 -23.58
C ALA A 254 -26.80 4.01 -24.40
N TYR A 255 -25.91 4.88 -23.96
CA TYR A 255 -24.68 5.26 -24.65
C TYR A 255 -23.42 4.81 -23.93
N GLY A 256 -23.52 3.92 -22.95
CA GLY A 256 -22.42 3.44 -22.14
C GLY A 256 -22.42 4.00 -20.72
N MET A 257 -21.25 4.16 -20.14
CA MET A 257 -21.06 4.66 -18.79
C MET A 257 -21.50 6.13 -18.67
N ASN A 258 -22.31 6.44 -17.64
CA ASN A 258 -22.77 7.80 -17.36
C ASN A 258 -21.81 8.56 -16.42
N THR A 259 -21.07 7.84 -15.57
CA THR A 259 -20.02 8.42 -14.73
C THR A 259 -18.95 9.05 -15.63
N ALA A 260 -18.49 10.25 -15.30
CA ALA A 260 -17.46 10.95 -16.07
C ALA A 260 -16.19 10.10 -16.18
N ALA A 261 -15.72 9.87 -17.39
CA ALA A 261 -14.66 8.91 -17.71
C ALA A 261 -13.25 9.48 -17.45
N TYR A 262 -13.01 9.99 -16.24
CA TYR A 262 -11.77 10.63 -15.82
C TYR A 262 -11.22 9.99 -14.55
N PHE A 263 -9.89 9.89 -14.48
CA PHE A 263 -9.14 9.59 -13.25
C PHE A 263 -7.84 10.40 -13.24
N CYS A 264 -7.16 10.43 -12.08
CA CYS A 264 -5.83 11.04 -11.96
C CYS A 264 -4.79 9.97 -11.71
N MET A 265 -3.61 10.12 -12.30
CA MET A 265 -2.46 9.27 -12.02
C MET A 265 -1.15 10.07 -11.92
N ASP A 266 -0.19 9.54 -11.19
CA ASP A 266 1.17 10.07 -11.06
C ASP A 266 2.14 8.95 -10.66
N LYS A 267 3.45 9.20 -10.79
CA LYS A 267 4.50 8.28 -10.33
C LYS A 267 4.31 6.85 -10.82
N PHE A 268 4.06 6.66 -12.13
CA PHE A 268 4.12 5.33 -12.73
C PHE A 268 5.53 4.77 -12.54
N GLN A 269 5.63 3.51 -12.10
CA GLN A 269 6.88 2.86 -11.71
C GLN A 269 7.14 1.63 -12.56
N VAL A 270 8.37 1.50 -13.04
CA VAL A 270 8.87 0.36 -13.81
C VAL A 270 10.00 -0.29 -13.03
N MET A 271 9.96 -1.62 -12.90
CA MET A 271 11.06 -2.39 -12.30
C MET A 271 12.29 -2.30 -13.20
N THR A 272 13.46 -2.08 -12.61
CA THR A 272 14.74 -2.18 -13.35
C THR A 272 15.32 -3.57 -13.21
N GLU A 273 15.84 -4.13 -14.29
CA GLU A 273 16.60 -5.38 -14.22
C GLU A 273 18.03 -5.17 -13.65
N ASP A 274 18.52 -3.94 -13.67
CA ASP A 274 19.89 -3.59 -13.32
C ASP A 274 20.01 -2.95 -11.93
N GLU A 275 19.88 -3.68 -10.98
CA GLU A 275 20.60 -3.91 -9.73
C GLU A 275 19.96 -5.20 -9.20
N PRO A 276 20.70 -6.22 -8.79
CA PRO A 276 20.08 -7.22 -7.94
C PRO A 276 19.40 -6.40 -6.84
N VAL A 277 18.08 -6.54 -6.68
CA VAL A 277 17.38 -5.98 -5.52
C VAL A 277 18.29 -6.32 -4.37
N GLU A 278 19.04 -5.33 -3.84
CA GLU A 278 19.74 -5.56 -2.60
C GLU A 278 18.61 -5.92 -1.67
N ASP A 279 18.45 -7.21 -1.44
CA ASP A 279 17.53 -7.71 -0.44
C ASP A 279 17.75 -6.78 0.76
N PRO A 280 16.76 -6.02 1.23
CA PRO A 280 16.95 -5.06 2.31
C PRO A 280 17.59 -5.73 3.52
N HIS A 281 17.58 -7.08 3.55
CA HIS A 281 18.18 -7.91 4.54
C HIS A 281 19.69 -8.20 4.28
N MET A 282 20.22 -7.80 3.11
CA MET A 282 21.66 -7.89 2.82
C MET A 282 22.50 -6.91 3.64
N GLN A 283 21.87 -5.92 4.26
CA GLN A 283 22.52 -4.98 5.17
C GLN A 283 21.85 -4.99 6.54
N GLY A 284 22.64 -4.88 7.61
CA GLY A 284 22.12 -4.84 8.98
C GLY A 284 21.91 -6.22 9.59
N LYS A 285 21.17 -6.26 10.68
CA LYS A 285 20.93 -7.47 11.46
C LYS A 285 19.45 -7.73 11.59
N TRP A 286 19.05 -8.95 11.25
CA TRP A 286 17.66 -9.37 11.16
C TRP A 286 17.42 -10.66 11.94
N LEU A 287 16.26 -10.77 12.53
CA LEU A 287 15.67 -12.01 13.01
C LEU A 287 14.64 -12.47 11.95
N VAL A 288 14.68 -13.75 11.62
CA VAL A 288 13.67 -14.37 10.75
C VAL A 288 12.96 -15.45 11.53
N VAL A 289 11.64 -15.36 11.59
CA VAL A 289 10.76 -16.32 12.25
C VAL A 289 9.94 -17.04 11.20
N ILE A 290 9.94 -18.36 11.22
CA ILE A 290 9.18 -19.17 10.24
C ILE A 290 7.81 -19.48 10.82
N ASP A 291 6.75 -19.13 10.10
CA ASP A 291 5.39 -19.42 10.51
C ASP A 291 4.94 -20.84 10.13
N MET A 292 3.73 -21.21 10.56
CA MET A 292 3.14 -22.52 10.30
C MET A 292 2.92 -22.85 8.81
N PHE A 293 2.96 -21.86 7.94
CA PHE A 293 2.81 -22.02 6.49
C PHE A 293 4.15 -22.08 5.77
N GLY A 294 5.26 -21.94 6.52
CA GLY A 294 6.61 -21.87 5.98
C GLY A 294 7.02 -20.48 5.48
N ASN A 295 6.24 -19.43 5.78
CA ASN A 295 6.64 -18.08 5.41
C ASN A 295 7.72 -17.55 6.36
N HIS A 296 8.68 -16.86 5.82
CA HIS A 296 9.76 -16.21 6.53
C HIS A 296 9.36 -14.78 6.90
N ASN A 297 9.18 -14.53 8.20
CA ASN A 297 8.78 -13.23 8.73
C ASN A 297 10.00 -12.50 9.27
N TRP A 298 10.36 -11.36 8.70
CA TRP A 298 11.58 -10.61 8.94
C TRP A 298 11.36 -9.49 9.94
N PHE A 299 12.24 -9.39 10.94
CA PHE A 299 12.23 -8.37 11.98
C PHE A 299 13.60 -7.74 12.12
N GLN A 300 13.70 -6.44 11.91
CA GLN A 300 14.96 -5.72 12.08
C GLN A 300 15.39 -5.73 13.56
N LEU A 301 16.65 -6.06 13.82
CA LEU A 301 17.22 -6.00 15.15
C LEU A 301 17.69 -4.58 15.47
N THR A 302 17.28 -4.06 16.61
CA THR A 302 17.66 -2.74 17.10
C THR A 302 18.85 -2.87 18.05
N LYS A 303 19.86 -2.01 17.88
CA LYS A 303 21.05 -1.99 18.74
C LYS A 303 20.69 -1.57 20.16
N GLY A 304 21.01 -2.40 21.14
CA GLY A 304 20.92 -2.12 22.56
C GLY A 304 22.14 -1.38 23.12
N ALA A 305 22.17 -1.25 24.45
CA ALA A 305 23.21 -0.47 25.13
C ALA A 305 24.55 -1.19 25.27
N ASN A 306 24.60 -2.53 25.14
CA ASN A 306 25.74 -3.40 25.45
C ASN A 306 26.29 -4.14 24.22
N ASP A 307 26.26 -3.51 23.02
CA ASP A 307 26.60 -4.14 21.75
C ASP A 307 25.81 -5.43 21.44
N ASP A 308 24.61 -5.50 21.95
CA ASP A 308 23.59 -6.47 21.61
C ASP A 308 22.59 -5.87 20.58
N TYR A 309 21.93 -6.75 19.83
CA TYR A 309 20.91 -6.39 18.87
C TYR A 309 19.71 -7.29 19.07
N ALA A 310 18.54 -6.73 19.32
CA ALA A 310 17.34 -7.49 19.62
C ALA A 310 16.06 -6.86 19.05
N THR A 311 15.04 -7.69 18.92
CA THR A 311 13.65 -7.27 18.69
C THR A 311 12.73 -8.09 19.56
N THR A 312 11.53 -7.57 19.85
CA THR A 312 10.51 -8.30 20.62
C THR A 312 9.44 -8.80 19.66
N VAL A 313 9.21 -10.10 19.67
CA VAL A 313 8.21 -10.74 18.79
C VAL A 313 7.20 -11.51 19.64
N ALA A 314 5.91 -11.27 19.39
CA ALA A 314 4.83 -12.03 19.98
C ALA A 314 4.58 -13.29 19.16
N LEU A 315 5.00 -14.44 19.66
CA LEU A 315 4.92 -15.73 18.97
C LEU A 315 3.61 -16.50 19.23
N GLU A 316 2.68 -15.92 19.94
CA GLU A 316 1.35 -16.50 20.21
C GLU A 316 0.51 -16.78 18.96
N TYR A 317 0.80 -16.07 17.87
CA TYR A 317 0.12 -16.22 16.58
C TYR A 317 0.83 -17.18 15.62
N TYR A 318 2.00 -17.68 15.99
CA TYR A 318 2.80 -18.61 15.16
C TYR A 318 2.52 -20.06 15.55
N THR A 319 1.25 -20.45 15.72
CA THR A 319 0.88 -21.81 16.10
C THR A 319 1.12 -22.78 14.96
N TYR A 320 2.04 -23.72 15.15
CA TYR A 320 2.22 -24.88 14.28
C TYR A 320 1.14 -25.93 14.58
N GLY A 321 0.24 -26.14 13.62
CA GLY A 321 -0.71 -27.24 13.64
C GLY A 321 -2.07 -26.91 14.29
N LEU A 322 -3.08 -27.55 13.76
CA LEU A 322 -4.42 -27.58 14.29
C LEU A 322 -4.43 -28.01 15.76
N TYR A 323 -4.77 -27.10 16.62
CA TYR A 323 -5.32 -27.28 17.96
C TYR A 323 -5.13 -28.67 18.59
N ASP A 324 -3.90 -29.07 18.77
CA ASP A 324 -3.54 -30.16 19.65
C ASP A 324 -2.76 -29.56 20.85
N PRO A 325 -3.40 -29.37 22.00
CA PRO A 325 -2.73 -28.77 23.17
C PRO A 325 -1.59 -29.65 23.71
N ASP A 326 -1.49 -30.90 23.27
CA ASP A 326 -0.46 -31.84 23.67
C ASP A 326 0.76 -31.85 22.69
N ASN A 327 0.66 -31.13 21.56
CA ASN A 327 1.69 -31.08 20.54
C ASN A 327 2.08 -29.62 20.22
N VAL A 328 2.59 -28.92 21.22
CA VAL A 328 3.09 -27.55 21.08
C VAL A 328 4.39 -27.60 20.27
N ALA A 329 4.27 -27.34 18.98
CA ALA A 329 5.44 -27.24 18.13
C ALA A 329 6.21 -25.96 18.46
N ASP A 330 7.53 -26.08 18.62
CA ASP A 330 8.42 -24.95 18.79
C ASP A 330 8.47 -24.12 17.51
N VAL A 331 8.60 -22.80 17.65
CA VAL A 331 8.68 -21.85 16.53
C VAL A 331 10.11 -21.75 16.06
N PRO A 332 10.42 -22.09 14.78
CA PRO A 332 11.75 -21.96 14.24
C PRO A 332 12.13 -20.51 13.96
N PHE A 333 13.39 -20.17 14.21
CA PHE A 333 13.96 -18.88 13.86
C PHE A 333 15.46 -18.97 13.54
N TYR A 334 15.96 -17.97 12.84
CA TYR A 334 17.38 -17.78 12.54
C TYR A 334 17.70 -16.28 12.43
N PHE A 335 18.96 -15.94 12.27
CA PHE A 335 19.41 -14.57 12.10
C PHE A 335 20.04 -14.38 10.73
N VAL A 336 19.95 -13.15 10.21
CA VAL A 336 20.70 -12.70 9.05
C VAL A 336 21.53 -11.49 9.45
N VAL A 337 22.81 -11.53 9.21
CA VAL A 337 23.74 -10.44 9.50
C VAL A 337 24.45 -10.08 8.20
N ASP A 338 24.18 -8.87 7.72
CA ASP A 338 24.76 -8.33 6.50
C ASP A 338 24.65 -9.34 5.32
N GLY A 339 23.46 -9.93 5.16
CA GLY A 339 23.12 -10.88 4.09
C GLY A 339 23.52 -12.33 4.32
N VAL A 340 24.22 -12.63 5.39
CA VAL A 340 24.65 -14.00 5.71
C VAL A 340 23.70 -14.62 6.74
N GLN A 341 23.15 -15.81 6.45
CA GLN A 341 22.30 -16.54 7.38
C GLN A 341 23.16 -17.21 8.48
N TYR A 342 22.73 -17.00 9.72
CA TYR A 342 23.30 -17.59 10.92
C TYR A 342 22.22 -18.37 11.66
N GLY A 343 22.47 -19.63 11.87
CA GLY A 343 21.57 -20.56 12.54
C GLY A 343 22.24 -21.44 13.58
N ALA A 344 21.61 -22.56 13.88
CA ALA A 344 22.12 -23.56 14.80
C ALA A 344 23.16 -24.48 14.14
N GLU A 345 23.99 -25.11 14.92
CA GLU A 345 24.94 -26.15 14.43
C GLU A 345 24.18 -27.41 13.96
N GLY A 346 23.03 -27.69 14.53
CA GLY A 346 22.18 -28.83 14.20
C GLY A 346 20.72 -28.48 14.04
N ALA A 347 20.01 -29.37 13.35
CA ALA A 347 18.61 -29.15 13.04
C ALA A 347 17.75 -28.89 14.28
N MET A 348 16.93 -27.84 14.23
CA MET A 348 15.90 -27.52 15.24
C MET A 348 16.44 -27.48 16.68
N THR A 349 17.53 -26.74 16.89
CA THR A 349 18.17 -26.64 18.22
C THR A 349 17.37 -25.71 19.16
N PRO A 350 16.89 -26.18 20.33
CA PRO A 350 16.20 -25.33 21.30
C PRO A 350 17.08 -24.20 21.82
N ALA A 351 16.57 -22.97 21.80
CA ALA A 351 17.29 -21.81 22.34
C ALA A 351 17.23 -21.77 23.87
N VAL A 352 18.33 -21.33 24.50
CA VAL A 352 18.42 -21.18 25.97
C VAL A 352 17.84 -19.82 26.36
N ILE A 353 16.76 -19.83 27.15
CA ILE A 353 16.07 -18.62 27.59
C ILE A 353 16.82 -17.97 28.76
N GLY A 354 17.03 -16.65 28.66
CA GLY A 354 17.59 -15.81 29.73
C GLY A 354 19.10 -15.62 29.68
N GLN A 355 19.81 -16.23 28.73
CA GLN A 355 21.25 -16.04 28.52
C GLN A 355 21.64 -16.23 27.05
N ALA A 356 22.81 -15.74 26.66
CA ALA A 356 23.37 -16.04 25.35
C ALA A 356 23.66 -17.54 25.22
N MET A 357 23.55 -18.07 24.00
CA MET A 357 23.94 -19.47 23.72
C MET A 357 25.42 -19.70 24.03
N GLU A 358 25.77 -20.91 24.42
CA GLU A 358 27.15 -21.25 24.76
C GLU A 358 28.10 -21.22 23.56
N ASN A 359 27.57 -21.52 22.37
CA ASN A 359 28.34 -21.51 21.13
C ASN A 359 28.05 -20.30 20.29
N PRO A 360 29.01 -19.76 19.51
CA PRO A 360 28.75 -18.70 18.56
C PRO A 360 27.76 -19.17 17.49
N LEU A 361 27.11 -18.19 16.83
CA LEU A 361 26.28 -18.44 15.66
C LEU A 361 27.12 -19.00 14.51
N PHE A 362 26.57 -19.98 13.81
CA PHE A 362 27.18 -20.60 12.64
C PHE A 362 26.54 -20.08 11.36
N GLU A 363 27.32 -19.91 10.31
CA GLU A 363 26.78 -19.83 8.96
C GLU A 363 26.13 -21.18 8.63
N SER A 364 24.80 -21.23 8.71
CA SER A 364 24.03 -22.47 8.64
C SER A 364 22.63 -22.22 8.17
N GLU A 365 22.06 -23.16 7.43
CA GLU A 365 20.64 -23.19 7.05
C GLU A 365 19.74 -23.80 8.16
N GLU A 366 20.33 -24.25 9.27
CA GLU A 366 19.60 -24.83 10.39
C GLU A 366 19.02 -23.77 11.32
N TYR A 367 17.99 -24.14 12.10
CA TYR A 367 17.19 -23.21 12.88
C TYR A 367 17.34 -23.42 14.38
N TYR A 368 17.26 -22.31 15.15
CA TYR A 368 16.91 -22.36 16.55
C TYR A 368 15.41 -22.46 16.72
N THR A 369 14.96 -22.94 17.89
CA THR A 369 13.53 -22.99 18.22
C THR A 369 13.25 -22.40 19.59
N VAL A 370 12.04 -21.84 19.74
CA VAL A 370 11.47 -21.41 21.02
C VAL A 370 10.03 -21.92 21.15
N PRO A 371 9.55 -22.22 22.38
CA PRO A 371 8.16 -22.62 22.59
C PRO A 371 7.18 -21.56 22.11
N VAL A 372 6.11 -21.99 21.45
CA VAL A 372 5.00 -21.12 21.01
C VAL A 372 4.21 -20.61 22.22
N GLY A 373 3.46 -19.52 22.04
CA GLY A 373 2.50 -19.00 23.04
C GLY A 373 3.08 -17.94 23.98
N TYR A 374 4.28 -17.44 23.71
CA TYR A 374 4.94 -16.41 24.51
C TYR A 374 5.48 -15.28 23.62
N SER A 375 5.71 -14.12 24.24
CA SER A 375 6.49 -13.04 23.62
C SER A 375 7.96 -13.16 24.04
N TYR A 376 8.86 -13.07 23.08
CA TYR A 376 10.29 -13.14 23.30
C TYR A 376 10.99 -11.88 22.80
N ALA A 377 12.03 -11.44 23.51
CA ALA A 377 13.06 -10.61 22.92
C ALA A 377 14.14 -11.56 22.40
N LEU A 378 14.28 -11.61 21.09
CA LEU A 378 15.23 -12.46 20.36
C LEU A 378 16.29 -11.55 19.73
N GLY A 379 17.53 -11.94 19.82
CA GLY A 379 18.62 -11.11 19.33
C GLY A 379 19.97 -11.78 19.28
N ILE A 380 20.95 -10.97 18.96
CA ILE A 380 22.37 -11.34 18.84
C ILE A 380 23.16 -10.58 19.91
N ALA A 381 23.88 -11.29 20.75
CA ALA A 381 24.92 -10.72 21.62
C ALA A 381 26.27 -10.80 20.91
N ILE A 382 27.06 -9.72 20.95
CA ILE A 382 28.43 -9.71 20.42
C ILE A 382 29.39 -9.90 21.58
N ILE A 383 30.11 -11.03 21.59
CA ILE A 383 31.07 -11.38 22.62
C ILE A 383 32.42 -11.71 21.95
N ASN A 384 33.47 -10.96 22.28
CA ASN A 384 34.80 -11.12 21.66
C ASN A 384 34.81 -11.06 20.12
N ASN A 385 33.94 -10.24 19.56
CA ASN A 385 33.75 -10.08 18.11
C ASN A 385 33.11 -11.29 17.40
N GLU A 386 32.46 -12.17 18.15
CA GLU A 386 31.64 -13.28 17.63
C GLU A 386 30.17 -13.06 18.00
N TYR A 387 29.25 -13.59 17.18
CA TYR A 387 27.81 -13.46 17.38
C TYR A 387 27.26 -14.66 18.13
N TYR A 388 26.41 -14.42 19.13
CA TYR A 388 25.74 -15.47 19.91
C TYR A 388 24.25 -15.23 19.90
N ALA A 389 23.44 -16.26 19.68
CA ALA A 389 21.99 -16.14 19.81
C ALA A 389 21.64 -15.80 21.27
N TYR A 390 20.75 -14.83 21.40
CA TYR A 390 20.27 -14.35 22.68
C TYR A 390 18.73 -14.40 22.73
N VAL A 391 18.20 -15.08 23.75
CA VAL A 391 16.76 -15.12 24.01
C VAL A 391 16.52 -14.57 25.40
N SER A 392 15.96 -13.37 25.49
CA SER A 392 15.59 -12.82 26.79
C SER A 392 14.24 -13.34 27.24
N GLN A 393 13.87 -13.01 28.44
CA GLN A 393 12.69 -13.48 29.17
C GLN A 393 11.45 -13.58 28.27
N ALA A 394 10.78 -14.72 28.33
CA ALA A 394 9.45 -14.88 27.80
C ALA A 394 8.47 -14.03 28.65
N TYR A 395 7.72 -13.15 27.98
CA TYR A 395 6.68 -12.39 28.64
C TYR A 395 5.35 -13.14 28.49
N PRO A 396 4.59 -13.31 29.58
CA PRO A 396 3.26 -13.90 29.49
C PRO A 396 2.36 -13.03 28.60
N THR A 397 1.67 -13.67 27.69
CA THR A 397 0.78 -13.01 26.70
C THR A 397 -0.58 -12.65 27.29
N SER A 398 -0.94 -13.21 28.44
CA SER A 398 -2.17 -12.90 29.15
C SER A 398 -1.93 -11.98 30.36
N VAL A 399 -2.92 -11.11 30.64
CA VAL A 399 -2.88 -10.24 31.84
C VAL A 399 -2.84 -11.08 33.11
N ASP A 400 -3.43 -12.26 33.12
CA ASP A 400 -3.45 -13.16 34.25
C ASP A 400 -2.06 -13.75 34.54
N GLU A 401 -1.29 -14.09 33.53
CA GLU A 401 0.09 -14.57 33.66
C GLU A 401 1.07 -13.46 34.05
N LEU A 402 0.91 -12.23 33.51
CA LEU A 402 1.68 -11.06 33.94
C LEU A 402 1.52 -10.74 35.43
N ASN A 403 0.40 -11.14 36.00
CA ASN A 403 0.10 -10.92 37.40
C ASN A 403 0.28 -12.18 38.26
N ALA A 404 0.64 -13.32 37.65
CA ALA A 404 0.93 -14.55 38.37
C ALA A 404 2.10 -14.33 39.34
N GLY A 405 1.83 -14.57 40.64
CA GLY A 405 2.83 -14.36 41.70
C GLY A 405 2.81 -12.95 42.33
N LYS A 406 2.06 -11.98 41.80
CA LYS A 406 1.88 -10.69 42.48
C LYS A 406 0.90 -10.80 43.63
N THR A 407 1.20 -10.12 44.75
CA THR A 407 0.29 -10.06 45.90
C THR A 407 -0.75 -8.95 45.69
N VAL A 408 -2.03 -9.31 45.77
CA VAL A 408 -3.13 -8.36 45.64
C VAL A 408 -3.19 -7.44 46.89
N ALA A 409 -3.12 -6.14 46.67
CA ALA A 409 -3.27 -5.11 47.67
C ALA A 409 -4.73 -4.66 47.84
N GLY A 410 -5.52 -4.71 46.74
CA GLY A 410 -6.93 -4.35 46.77
C GLY A 410 -7.63 -4.64 45.44
N VAL A 411 -8.96 -4.75 45.52
CA VAL A 411 -9.84 -4.95 44.34
C VAL A 411 -10.95 -3.93 44.40
N ARG A 412 -11.22 -3.28 43.25
CA ARG A 412 -12.32 -2.33 43.09
C ARG A 412 -13.18 -2.75 41.90
N TYR A 413 -14.46 -2.51 42.01
CA TYR A 413 -15.46 -2.89 41.02
C TYR A 413 -16.09 -1.64 40.39
N PHE A 414 -16.27 -1.63 39.07
CA PHE A 414 -16.90 -0.53 38.35
C PHE A 414 -17.96 -1.07 37.41
N ASN A 415 -19.09 -0.40 37.29
CA ASN A 415 -20.07 -0.69 36.27
C ASN A 415 -19.59 -0.16 34.89
N MET A 416 -20.32 -0.46 33.81
CA MET A 416 -19.97 -0.03 32.47
C MET A 416 -20.02 1.49 32.25
N ALA A 417 -20.60 2.25 33.18
CA ALA A 417 -20.60 3.71 33.18
C ALA A 417 -19.43 4.30 33.98
N GLY A 418 -18.52 3.45 34.53
CA GLY A 418 -17.35 3.87 35.30
C GLY A 418 -17.66 4.23 36.77
N GLN A 419 -18.85 3.93 37.26
CA GLN A 419 -19.20 4.17 38.67
C GLN A 419 -18.73 3.00 39.53
N GLU A 420 -18.11 3.30 40.67
CA GLU A 420 -17.62 2.30 41.62
C GLU A 420 -18.77 1.57 42.33
N MET A 421 -18.64 0.26 42.47
CA MET A 421 -19.59 -0.63 43.13
C MET A 421 -18.92 -1.35 44.28
N GLN A 422 -19.72 -1.85 45.24
CA GLN A 422 -19.18 -2.59 46.40
C GLN A 422 -18.85 -4.04 46.06
N GLU A 423 -19.49 -4.61 45.04
CA GLU A 423 -19.30 -5.99 44.59
C GLU A 423 -19.57 -6.12 43.08
N ALA A 424 -19.07 -7.18 42.46
CA ALA A 424 -19.33 -7.47 41.06
C ALA A 424 -20.79 -7.92 40.87
N ASN A 425 -21.52 -7.24 39.97
CA ASN A 425 -22.90 -7.56 39.62
C ASN A 425 -23.12 -7.30 38.11
N GLY A 426 -23.56 -8.32 37.40
CA GLY A 426 -23.69 -8.26 35.95
C GLY A 426 -22.34 -8.02 35.26
N MET A 427 -22.34 -7.22 34.20
CA MET A 427 -21.10 -6.87 33.48
C MET A 427 -20.32 -5.80 34.27
N THR A 428 -19.20 -6.19 34.82
CA THR A 428 -18.40 -5.41 35.77
C THR A 428 -16.96 -5.30 35.30
N ILE A 429 -16.34 -4.13 35.46
CA ILE A 429 -14.89 -3.93 35.32
C ILE A 429 -14.28 -4.11 36.71
N VAL A 430 -13.42 -5.11 36.84
CA VAL A 430 -12.67 -5.40 38.07
C VAL A 430 -11.28 -4.81 37.93
N VAL A 431 -10.92 -3.88 38.80
CA VAL A 431 -9.57 -3.29 38.89
C VAL A 431 -8.86 -3.87 40.08
N THR A 432 -7.81 -4.64 39.83
CA THR A 432 -6.94 -5.23 40.87
C THR A 432 -5.68 -4.39 41.03
N THR A 433 -5.39 -3.94 42.23
CA THR A 433 -4.15 -3.25 42.59
C THR A 433 -3.22 -4.24 43.32
N TYR A 434 -1.98 -4.27 42.95
CA TYR A 434 -0.96 -5.14 43.55
C TYR A 434 -0.06 -4.36 44.51
N THR A 435 0.64 -5.08 45.38
CA THR A 435 1.52 -4.49 46.41
C THR A 435 2.75 -3.79 45.81
N ASP A 436 3.09 -4.07 44.56
CA ASP A 436 4.13 -3.39 43.80
C ASP A 436 3.68 -2.05 43.16
N GLY A 437 2.42 -1.64 43.43
CA GLY A 437 1.82 -0.41 42.91
C GLY A 437 1.27 -0.53 41.48
N THR A 438 1.42 -1.66 40.81
CA THR A 438 0.82 -1.91 39.49
C THR A 438 -0.67 -2.23 39.60
N THR A 439 -1.42 -2.03 38.50
CA THR A 439 -2.85 -2.36 38.42
C THR A 439 -3.15 -3.19 37.20
N SER A 440 -4.14 -4.07 37.31
CA SER A 440 -4.75 -4.74 36.16
C SER A 440 -6.26 -4.48 36.13
N ALA A 441 -6.87 -4.50 34.96
CA ALA A 441 -8.30 -4.37 34.79
C ALA A 441 -8.84 -5.49 33.90
N ALA A 442 -9.88 -6.18 34.38
CA ALA A 442 -10.56 -7.24 33.66
C ALA A 442 -12.07 -6.97 33.59
N LYS A 443 -12.68 -7.30 32.46
CA LYS A 443 -14.13 -7.25 32.30
C LYS A 443 -14.70 -8.64 32.62
N VAL A 444 -15.51 -8.71 33.66
CA VAL A 444 -16.14 -9.96 34.13
C VAL A 444 -17.64 -9.86 34.07
N MET A 445 -18.30 -10.99 33.90
CA MET A 445 -19.76 -11.11 33.98
C MET A 445 -20.07 -12.07 35.11
N LYS A 446 -20.83 -11.59 36.12
CA LYS A 446 -21.29 -12.38 37.27
C LYS A 446 -22.81 -12.46 37.29
#